data_12ae06b529335578529c7159e7d25801
#
_entry.id   12ae06b529335578529c7159e7d25801
#
_cell.length_a   1.000
_cell.length_b   1.000
_cell.length_c   1.000
_cell.angle_alpha   90.00
_cell.angle_beta   90.00
_cell.angle_gamma   90.00
#
_symmetry.space_group_name_H-M   'P 1'
#
loop_
_entity.id
_entity.type
_entity.pdbx_description
1 polymer ?
#
loop_
_entity_poly.entity_id
_entity_poly.type
_entity_poly.pdbx_seq_one_letter_code
_entity_poly.pdbx_strand_id
1 'polypeptide(L)'
;MADSEARRPDHEPTGSSRSSEGDLAPAPFDVVVFDLGNVLIRWDPRPAIARAVGAEQAARFLADEEFAFGAWNNQQDAGRSWDEAEEVAVRAHPHWEPAIRGYRENFPDSLIGAIDDSVEILRELHAAGIRLFALTNWSRELFPLALSRFGFLGLFEDIIVSGQEGVRKPDPAIFEILRERIGTSLAQCIFIDDSPANNKAAAAAGMDAILFSDTGHLRRDLALRGLPLSPT
;
A
#
# COMPACT_ATOMS: atom_id res chain seq x y z
N MET A 1 14.31 61.87 -67.14
CA MET A 1 13.11 62.55 -66.65
C MET A 1 12.00 61.49 -66.50
N ALA A 2 11.35 61.50 -65.40
CA ALA A 2 10.12 60.84 -65.07
C ALA A 2 10.16 59.35 -64.71
N ASP A 3 10.04 59.21 -63.47
CA ASP A 3 9.65 58.10 -62.62
C ASP A 3 8.40 57.35 -63.08
N SER A 4 8.41 56.07 -62.89
CA SER A 4 7.18 55.28 -62.81
C SER A 4 7.33 54.22 -61.72
N GLU A 5 6.73 54.51 -60.57
CA GLU A 5 6.52 53.59 -59.43
C GLU A 5 5.59 52.47 -59.84
N ALA A 6 6.01 51.25 -59.66
CA ALA A 6 5.15 50.04 -59.71
C ALA A 6 4.94 49.53 -58.35
N ARG A 7 3.69 49.58 -57.88
CA ARG A 7 3.17 49.00 -56.64
C ARG A 7 3.24 47.47 -56.67
N ARG A 8 3.76 46.88 -55.59
CA ARG A 8 3.66 45.46 -55.29
C ARG A 8 2.35 45.19 -54.53
N PRO A 9 1.69 44.08 -54.78
CA PRO A 9 0.55 43.61 -53.93
C PRO A 9 1.04 42.88 -52.67
N ASP A 10 0.39 43.20 -51.55
CA ASP A 10 0.59 42.62 -50.25
C ASP A 10 0.15 41.14 -50.25
N HIS A 11 1.05 40.27 -49.84
CA HIS A 11 0.74 38.87 -49.50
C HIS A 11 0.51 38.81 -47.99
N GLU A 12 -0.72 38.57 -47.58
CA GLU A 12 -1.07 38.17 -46.21
C GLU A 12 -0.55 36.74 -45.96
N PRO A 13 0.11 36.50 -44.81
CA PRO A 13 0.39 35.13 -44.39
C PRO A 13 -0.84 34.55 -43.64
N THR A 14 -1.45 33.55 -44.22
CA THR A 14 -2.45 32.70 -43.57
C THR A 14 -1.83 32.06 -42.31
N GLY A 15 -2.29 32.54 -41.16
CA GLY A 15 -1.95 31.97 -39.86
C GLY A 15 -2.50 30.55 -39.71
N SER A 16 -1.61 29.58 -39.75
CA SER A 16 -1.90 28.21 -39.30
C SER A 16 -2.00 28.22 -37.77
N SER A 17 -3.20 28.15 -37.25
CA SER A 17 -3.48 27.90 -35.84
C SER A 17 -3.03 26.47 -35.52
N ARG A 18 -1.82 26.32 -35.01
CA ARG A 18 -1.45 25.10 -34.28
C ARG A 18 -2.24 25.07 -32.99
N SER A 19 -3.16 24.13 -32.91
CA SER A 19 -3.80 23.73 -31.69
C SER A 19 -2.70 23.37 -30.69
N SER A 20 -2.59 24.15 -29.63
CA SER A 20 -1.76 23.79 -28.48
C SER A 20 -2.38 22.54 -27.84
N GLU A 21 -1.81 21.38 -28.13
CA GLU A 21 -1.93 20.24 -27.23
C GLU A 21 -1.44 20.74 -25.87
N GLY A 22 -2.36 20.80 -24.92
CA GLY A 22 -2.05 21.24 -23.58
C GLY A 22 -0.98 20.32 -23.00
N ASP A 23 0.20 20.85 -22.84
CA ASP A 23 1.30 20.30 -22.08
C ASP A 23 0.82 20.25 -20.63
N LEU A 24 0.14 19.14 -20.26
CA LEU A 24 -0.20 18.87 -18.87
C LEU A 24 1.15 18.77 -18.14
N ALA A 25 1.38 19.68 -17.21
CA ALA A 25 2.55 19.61 -16.34
C ALA A 25 2.61 18.17 -15.77
N PRO A 26 3.81 17.54 -15.75
CA PRO A 26 3.93 16.19 -15.23
C PRO A 26 3.34 16.13 -13.82
N ALA A 27 2.62 15.06 -13.53
CA ALA A 27 2.04 14.87 -12.21
C ALA A 27 3.15 15.05 -11.15
N PRO A 28 2.88 15.75 -10.03
CA PRO A 28 3.90 16.02 -9.02
C PRO A 28 4.38 14.74 -8.32
N PHE A 29 3.73 13.60 -8.58
CA PHE A 29 3.98 12.31 -7.95
C PHE A 29 4.36 11.26 -8.99
N ASP A 30 5.54 10.63 -8.78
CA ASP A 30 6.07 9.58 -9.66
C ASP A 30 5.93 8.19 -9.04
N VAL A 31 5.65 8.12 -7.74
CA VAL A 31 5.65 6.88 -6.95
C VAL A 31 4.38 6.79 -6.10
N VAL A 32 3.74 5.62 -6.12
CA VAL A 32 2.65 5.29 -5.19
C VAL A 32 3.05 4.10 -4.35
N VAL A 33 2.95 4.27 -3.03
CA VAL A 33 3.29 3.26 -2.02
C VAL A 33 2.01 2.79 -1.35
N PHE A 34 1.72 1.51 -1.45
CA PHE A 34 0.54 0.89 -0.86
C PHE A 34 0.88 0.13 0.42
N ASP A 35 0.05 0.23 1.46
CA ASP A 35 -0.10 -0.89 2.38
C ASP A 35 -0.81 -2.05 1.66
N LEU A 36 -0.66 -3.25 2.19
CA LEU A 36 -1.30 -4.45 1.66
C LEU A 36 -2.52 -4.87 2.48
N GLY A 37 -2.36 -4.98 3.80
CA GLY A 37 -3.44 -5.43 4.69
C GLY A 37 -4.60 -4.44 4.71
N ASN A 38 -5.82 -4.90 4.46
CA ASN A 38 -7.05 -4.12 4.41
C ASN A 38 -7.06 -2.93 3.42
N VAL A 39 -6.01 -2.80 2.59
CA VAL A 39 -5.96 -1.88 1.44
C VAL A 39 -6.07 -2.65 0.11
N LEU A 40 -5.27 -3.69 -0.07
CA LEU A 40 -5.29 -4.57 -1.26
C LEU A 40 -5.71 -6.01 -0.95
N ILE A 41 -5.49 -6.46 0.30
CA ILE A 41 -5.79 -7.82 0.77
C ILE A 41 -6.64 -7.73 2.04
N ARG A 42 -7.83 -8.29 2.02
CA ARG A 42 -8.64 -8.43 3.25
C ARG A 42 -7.98 -9.42 4.18
N TRP A 43 -7.59 -8.95 5.35
CA TRP A 43 -7.03 -9.75 6.41
C TRP A 43 -7.97 -9.79 7.63
N ASP A 44 -8.23 -10.99 8.13
CA ASP A 44 -9.01 -11.23 9.35
C ASP A 44 -8.45 -12.47 10.06
N PRO A 45 -7.95 -12.37 11.30
CA PRO A 45 -7.39 -13.52 12.02
C PRO A 45 -8.44 -14.56 12.43
N ARG A 46 -9.72 -14.18 12.49
CA ARG A 46 -10.81 -15.02 13.02
C ARG A 46 -10.95 -16.36 12.33
N PRO A 47 -10.97 -16.49 11.00
CA PRO A 47 -11.12 -17.78 10.33
C PRO A 47 -9.97 -18.75 10.63
N ALA A 48 -8.74 -18.26 10.65
CA ALA A 48 -7.56 -19.07 10.96
C ALA A 48 -7.64 -19.65 12.39
N ILE A 49 -7.98 -18.81 13.35
CA ILE A 49 -8.13 -19.22 14.76
C ILE A 49 -9.35 -20.13 14.91
N ALA A 50 -10.49 -19.78 14.31
CA ALA A 50 -11.72 -20.55 14.40
C ALA A 50 -11.59 -21.96 13.83
N ARG A 51 -10.72 -22.16 12.85
CA ARG A 51 -10.41 -23.49 12.30
C ARG A 51 -9.81 -24.42 13.36
N ALA A 52 -9.02 -23.88 14.27
CA ALA A 52 -8.40 -24.68 15.35
C ALA A 52 -9.32 -24.87 16.56
N VAL A 53 -10.07 -23.83 16.98
CA VAL A 53 -10.77 -23.83 18.27
C VAL A 53 -12.28 -23.60 18.17
N GLY A 54 -12.81 -23.40 16.96
CA GLY A 54 -14.20 -23.02 16.73
C GLY A 54 -14.47 -21.53 16.92
N ALA A 55 -15.57 -21.04 16.32
CA ALA A 55 -15.87 -19.60 16.20
C ALA A 55 -16.03 -18.90 17.56
N GLU A 56 -16.67 -19.55 18.53
CA GLU A 56 -16.90 -18.99 19.87
C GLU A 56 -15.58 -18.76 20.63
N GLN A 57 -14.71 -19.77 20.64
CA GLN A 57 -13.39 -19.66 21.29
C GLN A 57 -12.47 -18.67 20.59
N ALA A 58 -12.51 -18.62 19.26
CA ALA A 58 -11.78 -17.61 18.49
C ALA A 58 -12.20 -16.18 18.85
N ALA A 59 -13.52 -15.95 18.99
CA ALA A 59 -14.02 -14.64 19.41
C ALA A 59 -13.56 -14.28 20.83
N ARG A 60 -13.58 -15.23 21.77
CA ARG A 60 -13.09 -15.03 23.14
C ARG A 60 -11.60 -14.73 23.18
N PHE A 61 -10.80 -15.49 22.43
CA PHE A 61 -9.36 -15.27 22.34
C PHE A 61 -8.99 -13.88 21.79
N LEU A 62 -9.67 -13.45 20.73
CA LEU A 62 -9.43 -12.13 20.14
C LEU A 62 -9.93 -10.96 21.00
N ALA A 63 -10.90 -11.22 21.90
CA ALA A 63 -11.42 -10.25 22.85
C ALA A 63 -10.68 -10.23 24.18
N ASP A 64 -9.72 -11.14 24.41
CA ASP A 64 -8.94 -11.22 25.63
C ASP A 64 -7.93 -10.07 25.69
N GLU A 65 -8.21 -9.08 26.55
CA GLU A 65 -7.36 -7.90 26.74
C GLU A 65 -6.04 -8.24 27.42
N GLU A 66 -5.98 -9.32 28.24
CA GLU A 66 -4.75 -9.75 28.89
C GLU A 66 -3.78 -10.39 27.87
N PHE A 67 -4.31 -11.18 26.94
CA PHE A 67 -3.51 -11.70 25.83
C PHE A 67 -3.13 -10.62 24.81
N ALA A 68 -4.06 -9.71 24.51
CA ALA A 68 -3.89 -8.60 23.58
C ALA A 68 -3.34 -9.05 22.21
N PHE A 69 -4.12 -9.89 21.48
CA PHE A 69 -3.72 -10.50 20.20
C PHE A 69 -3.00 -9.54 19.24
N GLY A 70 -3.52 -8.31 19.06
CA GLY A 70 -2.91 -7.32 18.18
C GLY A 70 -1.50 -6.93 18.59
N ALA A 71 -1.26 -6.73 19.90
CA ALA A 71 0.06 -6.41 20.43
C ALA A 71 1.03 -7.58 20.27
N TRP A 72 0.55 -8.82 20.46
CA TRP A 72 1.33 -10.04 20.26
C TRP A 72 1.71 -10.21 18.78
N ASN A 73 0.76 -10.08 17.85
CA ASN A 73 1.00 -10.21 16.40
C ASN A 73 1.99 -9.16 15.90
N ASN A 74 1.87 -7.93 16.36
CA ASN A 74 2.74 -6.83 15.99
C ASN A 74 4.23 -7.09 16.24
N GLN A 75 4.58 -7.98 17.17
CA GLN A 75 5.99 -8.29 17.45
C GLN A 75 6.59 -9.19 16.36
N GLN A 76 5.81 -10.07 15.73
CA GLN A 76 6.23 -10.88 14.59
C GLN A 76 6.38 -10.00 13.36
N ASP A 77 5.51 -9.00 13.21
CA ASP A 77 5.63 -7.98 12.16
C ASP A 77 6.86 -7.07 12.36
N ALA A 78 7.41 -7.02 13.56
CA ALA A 78 8.68 -6.37 13.89
C ALA A 78 9.89 -7.33 13.85
N GLY A 79 9.71 -8.57 13.35
CA GLY A 79 10.80 -9.51 13.10
C GLY A 79 11.01 -10.61 14.15
N ARG A 80 10.22 -10.65 15.25
CA ARG A 80 10.28 -11.79 16.19
C ARG A 80 9.85 -13.08 15.46
N SER A 81 10.54 -14.19 15.71
CA SER A 81 10.18 -15.48 15.13
C SER A 81 8.87 -16.02 15.67
N TRP A 82 8.15 -16.79 14.86
CA TRP A 82 6.90 -17.43 15.29
C TRP A 82 7.14 -18.49 16.36
N ASP A 83 8.23 -19.24 16.28
CA ASP A 83 8.56 -20.27 17.28
C ASP A 83 8.72 -19.64 18.67
N GLU A 84 9.52 -18.58 18.77
CA GLU A 84 9.67 -17.82 20.02
C GLU A 84 8.36 -17.20 20.50
N ALA A 85 7.60 -16.62 19.57
CA ALA A 85 6.32 -15.98 19.87
C ALA A 85 5.30 -16.95 20.47
N GLU A 86 5.19 -18.14 19.90
CA GLU A 86 4.28 -19.20 20.37
C GLU A 86 4.74 -19.75 21.73
N GLU A 87 6.04 -20.07 21.89
CA GLU A 87 6.56 -20.58 23.16
C GLU A 87 6.34 -19.63 24.33
N VAL A 88 6.63 -18.33 24.12
CA VAL A 88 6.44 -17.30 25.16
C VAL A 88 4.95 -17.13 25.48
N ALA A 89 4.10 -17.04 24.45
CA ALA A 89 2.68 -16.84 24.62
C ALA A 89 1.99 -18.05 25.30
N VAL A 90 2.32 -19.27 24.88
CA VAL A 90 1.75 -20.49 25.49
C VAL A 90 2.19 -20.63 26.94
N ARG A 91 3.42 -20.26 27.27
CA ARG A 91 3.89 -20.31 28.67
C ARG A 91 3.13 -19.33 29.57
N ALA A 92 2.81 -18.16 29.06
CA ALA A 92 2.07 -17.13 29.80
C ALA A 92 0.57 -17.42 29.85
N HIS A 93 0.00 -17.97 28.76
CA HIS A 93 -1.44 -18.22 28.58
C HIS A 93 -1.70 -19.66 28.09
N PRO A 94 -1.41 -20.69 28.92
CA PRO A 94 -1.49 -22.09 28.48
C PRO A 94 -2.91 -22.50 28.04
N HIS A 95 -3.94 -21.86 28.57
CA HIS A 95 -5.33 -22.12 28.18
C HIS A 95 -5.65 -21.67 26.75
N TRP A 96 -4.84 -20.77 26.15
CA TRP A 96 -4.97 -20.32 24.77
C TRP A 96 -4.05 -21.07 23.80
N GLU A 97 -3.27 -22.07 24.23
CA GLU A 97 -2.32 -22.77 23.37
C GLU A 97 -2.92 -23.21 22.02
N PRO A 98 -4.13 -23.84 21.95
CA PRO A 98 -4.70 -24.24 20.67
C PRO A 98 -5.01 -23.06 19.74
N ALA A 99 -5.42 -21.90 20.29
CA ALA A 99 -5.68 -20.70 19.49
C ALA A 99 -4.40 -20.03 19.02
N ILE A 100 -3.38 -19.96 19.87
CA ILE A 100 -2.06 -19.39 19.58
C ILE A 100 -1.40 -20.14 18.42
N ARG A 101 -1.26 -21.47 18.55
CA ARG A 101 -0.63 -22.30 17.50
C ARG A 101 -1.51 -22.39 16.25
N GLY A 102 -2.82 -22.52 16.45
CA GLY A 102 -3.78 -22.64 15.37
C GLY A 102 -3.82 -21.44 14.44
N TYR A 103 -3.53 -20.24 14.93
CA TYR A 103 -3.45 -19.05 14.09
C TYR A 103 -2.33 -19.16 13.02
N ARG A 104 -1.11 -19.53 13.43
CA ARG A 104 0.01 -19.71 12.48
C ARG A 104 -0.25 -20.88 11.52
N GLU A 105 -0.68 -22.02 12.05
CA GLU A 105 -0.94 -23.24 11.27
C GLU A 105 -1.98 -23.00 10.17
N ASN A 106 -3.01 -22.23 10.48
CA ASN A 106 -4.11 -21.95 9.57
C ASN A 106 -4.05 -20.52 8.97
N PHE A 107 -2.92 -19.85 9.04
CA PHE A 107 -2.78 -18.47 8.56
C PHE A 107 -3.35 -18.20 7.16
N PRO A 108 -3.27 -19.11 6.16
CA PRO A 108 -3.90 -18.90 4.87
C PRO A 108 -5.40 -18.58 4.94
N ASP A 109 -6.11 -19.06 5.97
CA ASP A 109 -7.53 -18.77 6.15
C ASP A 109 -7.79 -17.34 6.65
N SER A 110 -6.77 -16.66 7.19
CA SER A 110 -6.84 -15.24 7.55
C SER A 110 -6.75 -14.30 6.35
N LEU A 111 -6.27 -14.78 5.20
CA LEU A 111 -6.22 -14.06 3.96
C LEU A 111 -7.54 -14.24 3.23
N ILE A 112 -8.52 -13.40 3.51
CA ILE A 112 -9.90 -13.57 3.01
C ILE A 112 -9.95 -13.48 1.49
N GLY A 113 -9.21 -12.54 0.90
CA GLY A 113 -9.14 -12.34 -0.56
C GLY A 113 -8.61 -10.97 -0.92
N ALA A 114 -8.49 -10.72 -2.21
CA ALA A 114 -8.17 -9.40 -2.72
C ALA A 114 -9.32 -8.41 -2.49
N ILE A 115 -9.00 -7.13 -2.37
CA ILE A 115 -9.95 -6.02 -2.48
C ILE A 115 -9.92 -5.62 -3.97
N ASP A 116 -10.76 -6.29 -4.78
CA ASP A 116 -10.65 -6.28 -6.23
C ASP A 116 -10.63 -4.88 -6.83
N ASP A 117 -11.49 -3.97 -6.35
CA ASP A 117 -11.53 -2.58 -6.84
C ASP A 117 -10.23 -1.81 -6.51
N SER A 118 -9.57 -2.08 -5.36
CA SER A 118 -8.26 -1.50 -5.04
C SER A 118 -7.16 -2.07 -5.93
N VAL A 119 -7.24 -3.37 -6.24
CA VAL A 119 -6.31 -4.03 -7.16
C VAL A 119 -6.50 -3.52 -8.59
N GLU A 120 -7.71 -3.13 -8.99
CA GLU A 120 -7.96 -2.48 -10.27
C GLU A 120 -7.26 -1.13 -10.35
N ILE A 121 -7.36 -0.28 -9.31
CA ILE A 121 -6.61 0.97 -9.22
C ILE A 121 -5.10 0.72 -9.34
N LEU A 122 -4.57 -0.28 -8.63
CA LEU A 122 -3.16 -0.67 -8.73
C LEU A 122 -2.76 -1.00 -10.18
N ARG A 123 -3.59 -1.78 -10.89
CA ARG A 123 -3.34 -2.14 -12.29
C ARG A 123 -3.39 -0.96 -13.24
N GLU A 124 -4.33 -0.03 -13.05
CA GLU A 124 -4.42 1.19 -13.85
C GLU A 124 -3.16 2.05 -13.67
N LEU A 125 -2.72 2.25 -12.43
CA LEU A 125 -1.49 3.00 -12.13
C LEU A 125 -0.26 2.33 -12.77
N HIS A 126 -0.15 1.00 -12.66
CA HIS A 126 0.93 0.25 -13.30
C HIS A 126 0.91 0.40 -14.82
N ALA A 127 -0.27 0.28 -15.46
CA ALA A 127 -0.42 0.43 -16.90
C ALA A 127 -0.10 1.85 -17.39
N ALA A 128 -0.29 2.86 -16.52
CA ALA A 128 0.07 4.24 -16.77
C ALA A 128 1.55 4.57 -16.53
N GLY A 129 2.35 3.56 -16.13
CA GLY A 129 3.80 3.73 -15.90
C GLY A 129 4.16 4.38 -14.56
N ILE A 130 3.22 4.47 -13.61
CA ILE A 130 3.50 4.92 -12.26
C ILE A 130 4.32 3.85 -11.53
N ARG A 131 5.40 4.25 -10.88
CA ARG A 131 6.23 3.37 -10.06
C ARG A 131 5.46 2.93 -8.81
N LEU A 132 5.39 1.64 -8.57
CA LEU A 132 4.61 1.05 -7.48
C LEU A 132 5.50 0.38 -6.46
N PHE A 133 5.32 0.73 -5.20
CA PHE A 133 5.97 0.11 -4.05
C PHE A 133 4.92 -0.34 -3.04
N ALA A 134 5.27 -1.33 -2.23
CA ALA A 134 4.46 -1.67 -1.06
C ALA A 134 5.29 -1.53 0.22
N LEU A 135 4.64 -1.07 1.30
CA LEU A 135 5.19 -1.00 2.64
C LEU A 135 4.19 -1.60 3.62
N THR A 136 4.44 -2.84 4.05
CA THR A 136 3.49 -3.61 4.84
C THR A 136 4.05 -4.05 6.18
N ASN A 137 3.21 -3.99 7.23
CA ASN A 137 3.48 -4.66 8.50
C ASN A 137 3.07 -6.12 8.37
N TRP A 138 4.06 -7.00 8.24
CA TRP A 138 3.85 -8.43 8.04
C TRP A 138 5.06 -9.23 8.50
N SER A 139 4.81 -10.39 9.09
CA SER A 139 5.86 -11.33 9.47
C SER A 139 6.60 -11.87 8.24
N ARG A 140 7.94 -11.92 8.31
CA ARG A 140 8.78 -12.48 7.25
C ARG A 140 8.47 -13.95 6.93
N GLU A 141 7.99 -14.71 7.92
CA GLU A 141 7.74 -16.15 7.76
C GLU A 141 6.40 -16.44 7.07
N LEU A 142 5.40 -15.56 7.24
CA LEU A 142 4.06 -15.75 6.68
C LEU A 142 3.83 -14.97 5.37
N PHE A 143 4.62 -13.95 5.09
CA PHE A 143 4.50 -13.16 3.86
C PHE A 143 4.63 -13.99 2.56
N PRO A 144 5.49 -15.02 2.46
CA PRO A 144 5.56 -15.88 1.28
C PRO A 144 4.23 -16.55 0.89
N LEU A 145 3.32 -16.77 1.85
CA LEU A 145 1.98 -17.28 1.59
C LEU A 145 1.12 -16.30 0.80
N ALA A 146 1.26 -14.99 1.08
CA ALA A 146 0.60 -13.95 0.30
C ALA A 146 1.17 -13.85 -1.12
N LEU A 147 2.50 -13.90 -1.29
CA LEU A 147 3.15 -13.90 -2.60
C LEU A 147 2.68 -15.06 -3.49
N SER A 148 2.52 -16.24 -2.91
CA SER A 148 2.04 -17.42 -3.66
C SER A 148 0.57 -17.33 -4.07
N ARG A 149 -0.24 -16.55 -3.33
CA ARG A 149 -1.69 -16.47 -3.52
C ARG A 149 -2.14 -15.30 -4.39
N PHE A 150 -1.45 -14.17 -4.31
CA PHE A 150 -1.88 -12.92 -4.94
C PHE A 150 -0.90 -12.47 -6.03
N GLY A 151 -1.17 -12.89 -7.28
CA GLY A 151 -0.29 -12.61 -8.42
C GLY A 151 -0.11 -11.10 -8.72
N PHE A 152 -1.04 -10.23 -8.28
CA PHE A 152 -0.90 -8.79 -8.45
C PHE A 152 0.27 -8.18 -7.64
N LEU A 153 0.77 -8.88 -6.64
CA LEU A 153 1.96 -8.45 -5.90
C LEU A 153 3.21 -8.36 -6.79
N GLY A 154 3.22 -9.05 -7.93
CA GLY A 154 4.27 -8.93 -8.95
C GLY A 154 4.25 -7.61 -9.74
N LEU A 155 3.29 -6.71 -9.51
CA LEU A 155 3.24 -5.38 -10.13
C LEU A 155 4.09 -4.34 -9.40
N PHE A 156 4.52 -4.62 -8.18
CA PHE A 156 5.38 -3.73 -7.41
C PHE A 156 6.84 -3.85 -7.85
N GLU A 157 7.55 -2.72 -7.92
CA GLU A 157 9.00 -2.70 -8.11
C GLU A 157 9.72 -3.31 -6.90
N ASP A 158 9.22 -3.02 -5.68
CA ASP A 158 9.71 -3.62 -4.44
C ASP A 158 8.59 -3.66 -3.38
N ILE A 159 8.69 -4.62 -2.46
CA ILE A 159 7.78 -4.78 -1.32
C ILE A 159 8.61 -4.79 -0.04
N ILE A 160 8.49 -3.75 0.74
CA ILE A 160 9.16 -3.63 2.05
C ILE A 160 8.28 -4.32 3.09
N VAL A 161 8.75 -5.45 3.59
CA VAL A 161 8.09 -6.26 4.61
C VAL A 161 8.74 -6.00 5.96
N SER A 162 8.02 -5.42 6.88
CA SER A 162 8.54 -4.99 8.19
C SER A 162 9.26 -6.10 8.97
N GLY A 163 8.75 -7.33 8.92
CA GLY A 163 9.36 -8.49 9.57
C GLY A 163 10.70 -8.93 8.96
N GLN A 164 11.02 -8.50 7.73
CA GLN A 164 12.34 -8.70 7.12
C GLN A 164 13.33 -7.62 7.56
N GLU A 165 12.83 -6.39 7.71
CA GLU A 165 13.63 -5.22 8.10
C GLU A 165 13.83 -5.11 9.62
N GLY A 166 13.05 -5.85 10.43
CA GLY A 166 13.13 -5.80 11.90
C GLY A 166 12.54 -4.53 12.51
N VAL A 167 11.88 -3.71 11.73
CA VAL A 167 11.22 -2.47 12.12
C VAL A 167 9.91 -2.32 11.35
N ARG A 168 8.87 -1.75 11.96
CA ARG A 168 7.53 -1.67 11.38
C ARG A 168 6.93 -0.27 11.45
N LYS A 169 5.95 0.01 10.60
CA LYS A 169 5.12 1.21 10.72
C LYS A 169 4.45 1.26 12.11
N PRO A 170 4.33 2.40 12.77
CA PRO A 170 4.67 3.74 12.31
C PRO A 170 6.09 4.23 12.71
N ASP A 171 7.06 3.35 12.98
CA ASP A 171 8.43 3.76 13.31
C ASP A 171 9.05 4.54 12.13
N PRO A 172 9.63 5.74 12.36
CA PRO A 172 10.27 6.52 11.29
C PRO A 172 11.36 5.77 10.52
N ALA A 173 12.06 4.83 11.16
CA ALA A 173 13.15 4.08 10.53
C ALA A 173 12.68 3.26 9.32
N ILE A 174 11.42 2.77 9.30
CA ILE A 174 10.91 2.02 8.14
C ILE A 174 10.71 2.91 6.91
N PHE A 175 10.38 4.21 7.11
CA PHE A 175 10.24 5.16 6.01
C PHE A 175 11.60 5.60 5.45
N GLU A 176 12.67 5.57 6.25
CA GLU A 176 14.04 5.75 5.75
C GLU A 176 14.47 4.57 4.87
N ILE A 177 14.16 3.33 5.27
CA ILE A 177 14.38 2.14 4.45
C ILE A 177 13.61 2.26 3.13
N LEU A 178 12.33 2.65 3.20
CA LEU A 178 11.49 2.89 2.03
C LEU A 178 12.14 3.94 1.09
N ARG A 179 12.60 5.06 1.63
CA ARG A 179 13.28 6.13 0.87
C ARG A 179 14.50 5.60 0.11
N GLU A 180 15.33 4.80 0.78
CA GLU A 180 16.52 4.20 0.17
C GLU A 180 16.17 3.23 -0.97
N ARG A 181 15.12 2.41 -0.78
CA ARG A 181 14.65 1.46 -1.79
C ARG A 181 14.03 2.14 -3.00
N ILE A 182 13.26 3.20 -2.80
CA ILE A 182 12.65 3.99 -3.89
C ILE A 182 13.72 4.76 -4.67
N GLY A 183 14.75 5.27 -4.01
CA GLY A 183 15.84 6.04 -4.63
C GLY A 183 15.44 7.46 -5.05
N THR A 184 14.31 7.98 -4.55
CA THR A 184 13.86 9.37 -4.79
C THR A 184 13.34 10.02 -3.51
N SER A 185 12.99 11.30 -3.60
CA SER A 185 12.44 12.03 -2.45
C SER A 185 11.06 11.53 -2.07
N LEU A 186 10.81 11.30 -0.78
CA LEU A 186 9.49 10.93 -0.27
C LEU A 186 8.42 12.00 -0.57
N ALA A 187 8.82 13.26 -0.81
CA ALA A 187 7.89 14.33 -1.22
C ALA A 187 7.27 14.09 -2.62
N GLN A 188 7.84 13.19 -3.43
CA GLN A 188 7.30 12.77 -4.73
C GLN A 188 6.47 11.49 -4.63
N CYS A 189 6.22 10.99 -3.40
CA CYS A 189 5.55 9.75 -3.14
C CYS A 189 4.18 9.97 -2.48
N ILE A 190 3.18 9.25 -2.97
CA ILE A 190 1.90 9.09 -2.28
C ILE A 190 1.96 7.81 -1.45
N PHE A 191 1.48 7.87 -0.21
CA PHE A 191 1.37 6.72 0.69
C PHE A 191 -0.10 6.42 1.00
N ILE A 192 -0.53 5.16 0.89
CA ILE A 192 -1.92 4.72 1.09
C ILE A 192 -1.94 3.65 2.16
N ASP A 193 -2.65 3.90 3.28
CA ASP A 193 -2.70 3.00 4.43
C ASP A 193 -4.02 3.20 5.19
N ASP A 194 -4.60 2.17 5.78
CA ASP A 194 -5.85 2.22 6.56
C ASP A 194 -5.66 2.70 8.01
N SER A 195 -4.40 2.78 8.48
CA SER A 195 -4.05 3.20 9.84
C SER A 195 -3.76 4.71 9.92
N PRO A 196 -4.51 5.47 10.75
CA PRO A 196 -4.21 6.89 10.99
C PRO A 196 -2.79 7.13 11.55
N ALA A 197 -2.26 6.19 12.35
CA ALA A 197 -0.93 6.30 12.93
C ALA A 197 0.16 6.18 11.85
N ASN A 198 0.01 5.25 10.91
CA ASN A 198 0.93 5.06 9.80
C ASN A 198 0.91 6.27 8.85
N ASN A 199 -0.29 6.76 8.51
CA ASN A 199 -0.44 7.97 7.68
C ASN A 199 0.20 9.19 8.31
N LYS A 200 0.04 9.38 9.63
CA LYS A 200 0.69 10.47 10.37
C LYS A 200 2.22 10.37 10.29
N ALA A 201 2.77 9.16 10.42
CA ALA A 201 4.20 8.94 10.33
C ALA A 201 4.74 9.16 8.90
N ALA A 202 4.01 8.69 7.87
CA ALA A 202 4.34 8.92 6.47
C ALA A 202 4.36 10.42 6.13
N ALA A 203 3.34 11.17 6.58
CA ALA A 203 3.29 12.62 6.41
C ALA A 203 4.46 13.32 7.13
N ALA A 204 4.82 12.86 8.33
CA ALA A 204 5.99 13.39 9.05
C ALA A 204 7.32 13.07 8.33
N ALA A 205 7.39 11.98 7.56
CA ALA A 205 8.51 11.63 6.69
C ALA A 205 8.51 12.42 5.36
N GLY A 206 7.48 13.24 5.11
CA GLY A 206 7.37 14.11 3.93
C GLY A 206 6.55 13.55 2.77
N MET A 207 5.88 12.43 2.92
CA MET A 207 4.99 11.85 1.90
C MET A 207 3.62 12.53 1.87
N ASP A 208 2.95 12.50 0.71
CA ASP A 208 1.52 12.79 0.64
C ASP A 208 0.73 11.54 1.06
N ALA A 209 0.15 11.57 2.26
CA ALA A 209 -0.49 10.41 2.87
C ALA A 209 -2.01 10.43 2.66
N ILE A 210 -2.56 9.32 2.16
CA ILE A 210 -3.99 9.06 1.98
C ILE A 210 -4.44 8.02 3.00
N LEU A 211 -5.35 8.41 3.90
CA LEU A 211 -6.01 7.48 4.79
C LEU A 211 -7.05 6.68 3.99
N PHE A 212 -6.78 5.40 3.79
CA PHE A 212 -7.69 4.51 3.09
C PHE A 212 -8.95 4.24 3.93
N SER A 213 -10.11 4.49 3.37
CA SER A 213 -11.40 4.15 3.95
C SER A 213 -12.20 3.21 3.05
N ASP A 214 -12.18 3.47 1.75
CA ASP A 214 -12.79 2.67 0.69
C ASP A 214 -12.17 3.04 -0.67
N THR A 215 -12.40 2.19 -1.64
CA THR A 215 -11.84 2.32 -3.00
C THR A 215 -12.36 3.51 -3.78
N GLY A 216 -13.63 3.91 -3.54
CA GLY A 216 -14.22 5.08 -4.20
C GLY A 216 -13.58 6.39 -3.72
N HIS A 217 -13.27 6.51 -2.42
CA HIS A 217 -12.51 7.64 -1.89
C HIS A 217 -11.07 7.61 -2.41
N LEU A 218 -10.42 6.45 -2.37
CA LEU A 218 -9.05 6.31 -2.88
C LEU A 218 -8.93 6.78 -4.33
N ARG A 219 -9.84 6.33 -5.22
CA ARG A 219 -9.83 6.73 -6.64
C ARG A 219 -9.96 8.24 -6.81
N ARG A 220 -10.88 8.88 -6.08
CA ARG A 220 -11.05 10.35 -6.10
C ARG A 220 -9.81 11.08 -5.61
N ASP A 221 -9.23 10.63 -4.50
CA ASP A 221 -8.07 11.25 -3.89
C ASP A 221 -6.84 11.18 -4.81
N LEU A 222 -6.64 10.06 -5.50
CA LEU A 222 -5.57 9.89 -6.47
C LEU A 222 -5.79 10.75 -7.73
N ALA A 223 -7.04 10.81 -8.23
CA ALA A 223 -7.40 11.65 -9.37
C ALA A 223 -7.20 13.15 -9.07
N LEU A 224 -7.56 13.63 -7.86
CA LEU A 224 -7.32 15.00 -7.41
C LEU A 224 -5.82 15.36 -7.36
N ARG A 225 -4.95 14.37 -7.20
CA ARG A 225 -3.49 14.51 -7.23
C ARG A 225 -2.90 14.40 -8.64
N GLY A 226 -3.76 14.31 -9.65
CA GLY A 226 -3.37 14.27 -11.05
C GLY A 226 -2.90 12.92 -11.55
N LEU A 227 -3.13 11.84 -10.79
CA LEU A 227 -2.80 10.49 -11.28
C LEU A 227 -3.78 10.04 -12.37
N PRO A 228 -3.28 9.34 -13.40
CA PRO A 228 -4.04 8.96 -14.59
C PRO A 228 -4.93 7.75 -14.33
N LEU A 229 -6.08 7.97 -13.69
CA LEU A 229 -7.08 6.95 -13.41
C LEU A 229 -8.31 7.16 -14.29
N SER A 230 -8.95 6.07 -14.70
CA SER A 230 -10.21 6.12 -15.43
C SER A 230 -11.30 6.75 -14.56
N PRO A 231 -12.13 7.66 -15.10
CA PRO A 231 -13.31 8.15 -14.39
C PRO A 231 -14.26 6.99 -14.11
N THR A 232 -14.82 6.95 -12.89
CA THR A 232 -15.91 6.01 -12.52
C THR A 232 -17.23 6.35 -13.20
#